data_d2a8cb591df58201575131d82b28f2e1
#
_entry.id   d2a8cb591df58201575131d82b28f2e1
#
_cell.length_a   1.000
_cell.length_b   1.000
_cell.length_c   1.000
_cell.angle_alpha   90.00
_cell.angle_beta   90.00
_cell.angle_gamma   90.00
#
_symmetry.space_group_name_H-M   'P 1'
#
loop_
_entity.id
_entity.type
_entity.pdbx_description
1 polymer ?
#
loop_
_entity_poly.entity_id
_entity_poly.type
_entity_poly.pdbx_seq_one_letter_code
_entity_poly.pdbx_strand_id
1 'polypeptide(L)'
;MSSLEELDSFTKEEDRIEIVTVVFPGKSGEMSKEEFKKWYSSLGYKNIKVLVDEKGELLKKARIRAFPTSIFIDETGEIKGVVPGQLPKEQILKIMGVDSQKKEEIVKKEDNVPVTSKSEGQKIEEIYLAGGCFWGVEAYMERIYGVVDAVSGYANGKTENPRYEDVVYRDTGHAETVKVTYDSNQISLSTLLEYYFRIVDPTSLNKQGNDRGTQYRTGIYYTKAEDKKIVTQALENLQKKYDKKVVIENKPLENFYLAEEYHQDYLKKNPNGYCHIDLNKANDIIVDASKYKKLSDKELREKLSEKEYRITQLNDTERAFDNEYWNFFEPGIYVDITTGEPLFSSKDKYNSMCGWPSFTKPISEDVVTYHTDRSFNMIRTEVRSRVGDTHLGHVFEDGPKDKGGLRYCINSGALSFIPVDEMEKEGYGYLLKLVK
;
A
#
# COMPACT_ATOMS: atom_id res chain seq x y z
N MET A 1 0.32 -7.17 -19.35
CA MET A 1 0.60 -7.79 -20.67
C MET A 1 2.08 -8.00 -20.91
N SER A 2 2.98 -7.23 -20.33
CA SER A 2 4.41 -7.58 -20.27
C SER A 2 4.66 -8.97 -19.69
N SER A 3 3.84 -9.41 -18.77
CA SER A 3 3.96 -10.70 -18.09
C SER A 3 3.84 -11.94 -18.96
N LEU A 4 3.07 -11.95 -20.07
CA LEU A 4 2.97 -13.12 -20.96
C LEU A 4 4.19 -13.25 -21.86
N GLU A 5 4.74 -12.14 -22.31
CA GLU A 5 5.97 -12.11 -23.11
C GLU A 5 7.17 -12.54 -22.26
N GLU A 6 7.25 -12.06 -21.03
CA GLU A 6 8.28 -12.48 -20.07
C GLU A 6 8.15 -13.97 -19.72
N LEU A 7 6.93 -14.48 -19.54
CA LEU A 7 6.66 -15.89 -19.30
C LEU A 7 7.02 -16.76 -20.51
N ASP A 8 6.72 -16.33 -21.75
CA ASP A 8 7.09 -17.06 -22.96
C ASP A 8 8.62 -17.15 -23.10
N SER A 9 9.33 -16.07 -22.82
CA SER A 9 10.79 -16.03 -22.79
C SER A 9 11.36 -16.90 -21.68
N PHE A 10 10.79 -16.84 -20.49
CA PHE A 10 11.20 -17.64 -19.34
C PHE A 10 11.03 -19.15 -19.59
N THR A 11 9.90 -19.58 -20.12
CA THR A 11 9.65 -21.00 -20.45
C THR A 11 10.63 -21.54 -21.51
N LYS A 12 11.17 -20.66 -22.33
CA LYS A 12 12.21 -21.03 -23.33
C LYS A 12 13.60 -21.21 -22.68
N GLU A 13 13.89 -20.46 -21.62
CA GLU A 13 15.20 -20.42 -20.94
C GLU A 13 15.32 -21.44 -19.80
N GLU A 14 14.18 -21.84 -19.19
CA GLU A 14 14.12 -22.69 -18.01
C GLU A 14 13.31 -23.96 -18.29
N ASP A 15 14.02 -25.06 -18.53
CA ASP A 15 13.46 -26.37 -18.93
C ASP A 15 13.03 -27.24 -17.70
N ARG A 16 13.37 -26.85 -16.50
CA ARG A 16 13.00 -27.56 -15.25
C ARG A 16 11.59 -27.24 -14.76
N ILE A 17 10.95 -26.20 -15.33
CA ILE A 17 9.61 -25.76 -14.97
C ILE A 17 8.74 -25.71 -16.22
N GLU A 18 7.61 -26.40 -16.19
CA GLU A 18 6.58 -26.28 -17.22
C GLU A 18 5.55 -25.22 -16.80
N ILE A 19 5.34 -24.21 -17.65
CA ILE A 19 4.32 -23.17 -17.42
C ILE A 19 3.14 -23.43 -18.35
N VAL A 20 1.96 -23.47 -17.74
CA VAL A 20 0.69 -23.65 -18.43
C VAL A 20 -0.25 -22.51 -18.05
N THR A 21 -0.70 -21.74 -19.02
CA THR A 21 -1.75 -20.74 -18.80
C THR A 21 -3.12 -21.40 -18.88
N VAL A 22 -3.94 -21.20 -17.85
CA VAL A 22 -5.32 -21.68 -17.82
C VAL A 22 -6.27 -20.50 -17.94
N VAL A 23 -7.19 -20.56 -18.90
CA VAL A 23 -8.19 -19.52 -19.12
C VAL A 23 -9.58 -20.06 -18.85
N PHE A 24 -10.44 -19.17 -18.32
CA PHE A 24 -11.83 -19.48 -17.97
C PHE A 24 -12.77 -18.57 -18.76
N PRO A 25 -13.11 -18.93 -20.01
CA PRO A 25 -13.83 -18.04 -20.91
C PRO A 25 -15.31 -17.83 -20.53
N GLY A 26 -15.80 -16.63 -20.80
CA GLY A 26 -17.23 -16.30 -20.74
C GLY A 26 -17.81 -16.05 -19.36
N LYS A 27 -16.99 -15.89 -18.31
CA LYS A 27 -17.43 -15.45 -16.97
C LYS A 27 -16.64 -14.25 -16.50
N SER A 28 -17.26 -13.41 -15.67
CA SER A 28 -16.63 -12.25 -15.02
C SER A 28 -16.05 -11.20 -15.98
N GLY A 29 -16.64 -11.03 -17.16
CA GLY A 29 -16.18 -10.04 -18.16
C GLY A 29 -15.04 -10.54 -19.05
N GLU A 30 -14.66 -11.81 -18.98
CA GLU A 30 -13.66 -12.41 -19.84
C GLU A 30 -14.18 -12.68 -21.27
N MET A 31 -13.26 -12.71 -22.23
CA MET A 31 -13.56 -13.03 -23.64
C MET A 31 -14.21 -14.42 -23.77
N SER A 32 -15.07 -14.59 -24.77
CA SER A 32 -15.50 -15.92 -25.17
C SER A 32 -14.32 -16.77 -25.60
N LYS A 33 -14.49 -18.09 -25.61
CA LYS A 33 -13.44 -19.04 -26.03
C LYS A 33 -12.92 -18.74 -27.44
N GLU A 34 -13.81 -18.42 -28.37
CA GLU A 34 -13.49 -18.12 -29.77
C GLU A 34 -12.73 -16.78 -29.89
N GLU A 35 -13.15 -15.76 -29.18
CA GLU A 35 -12.47 -14.46 -29.13
C GLU A 35 -11.09 -14.59 -28.50
N PHE A 36 -10.98 -15.30 -27.37
CA PHE A 36 -9.70 -15.56 -26.73
C PHE A 36 -8.74 -16.32 -27.65
N LYS A 37 -9.20 -17.38 -28.30
CA LYS A 37 -8.40 -18.16 -29.23
C LYS A 37 -7.86 -17.32 -30.40
N LYS A 38 -8.70 -16.45 -30.95
CA LYS A 38 -8.30 -15.54 -32.04
C LYS A 38 -7.27 -14.51 -31.55
N TRP A 39 -7.52 -13.91 -30.39
CA TRP A 39 -6.62 -12.94 -29.77
C TRP A 39 -5.27 -13.58 -29.42
N TYR A 40 -5.27 -14.71 -28.71
CA TYR A 40 -4.02 -15.39 -28.31
C TYR A 40 -3.17 -15.82 -29.52
N SER A 41 -3.81 -16.32 -30.57
CA SER A 41 -3.11 -16.67 -31.80
C SER A 41 -2.44 -15.48 -32.49
N SER A 42 -2.93 -14.26 -32.28
CA SER A 42 -2.34 -13.03 -32.83
C SER A 42 -1.08 -12.56 -32.08
N LEU A 43 -0.81 -13.07 -30.87
CA LEU A 43 0.33 -12.67 -30.03
C LEU A 43 1.64 -13.38 -30.42
N GLY A 44 1.56 -14.50 -31.15
CA GLY A 44 2.72 -15.22 -31.64
C GLY A 44 3.53 -15.99 -30.60
N TYR A 45 3.03 -16.14 -29.36
CA TYR A 45 3.68 -16.94 -28.32
C TYR A 45 3.68 -18.43 -28.68
N LYS A 46 4.81 -19.11 -28.47
CA LYS A 46 5.02 -20.50 -28.89
C LYS A 46 5.39 -21.45 -27.77
N ASN A 47 5.87 -20.91 -26.65
CA ASN A 47 6.44 -21.70 -25.56
C ASN A 47 5.47 -21.89 -24.39
N ILE A 48 4.39 -21.11 -24.31
CA ILE A 48 3.37 -21.25 -23.28
C ILE A 48 2.22 -22.14 -23.80
N LYS A 49 1.94 -23.21 -23.08
CA LYS A 49 0.73 -24.01 -23.31
C LYS A 49 -0.49 -23.30 -22.72
N VAL A 50 -1.61 -23.29 -23.44
CA VAL A 50 -2.87 -22.75 -22.97
C VAL A 50 -3.91 -23.84 -22.84
N LEU A 51 -4.49 -23.99 -21.66
CA LEU A 51 -5.62 -24.83 -21.37
C LEU A 51 -6.88 -24.00 -21.14
N VAL A 52 -8.03 -24.57 -21.43
CA VAL A 52 -9.33 -23.94 -21.25
C VAL A 52 -10.12 -24.71 -20.20
N ASP A 53 -10.41 -24.08 -19.07
CA ASP A 53 -11.23 -24.63 -17.99
C ASP A 53 -12.70 -24.21 -18.15
N GLU A 54 -13.38 -24.74 -19.16
CA GLU A 54 -14.77 -24.36 -19.51
C GLU A 54 -15.77 -24.54 -18.35
N LYS A 55 -15.53 -25.49 -17.46
CA LYS A 55 -16.42 -25.82 -16.34
C LYS A 55 -15.99 -25.17 -15.01
N GLY A 56 -14.83 -24.56 -14.98
CA GLY A 56 -14.24 -24.00 -13.75
C GLY A 56 -13.85 -25.08 -12.73
N GLU A 57 -13.48 -26.28 -13.20
CA GLU A 57 -13.12 -27.38 -12.29
C GLU A 57 -11.79 -27.10 -11.57
N LEU A 58 -10.80 -26.59 -12.29
CA LEU A 58 -9.53 -26.20 -11.69
C LEU A 58 -9.69 -25.00 -10.77
N LEU A 59 -10.47 -24.00 -11.18
CA LEU A 59 -10.83 -22.86 -10.36
C LEU A 59 -11.39 -23.26 -9.01
N LYS A 60 -12.35 -24.19 -9.00
CA LYS A 60 -12.96 -24.71 -7.79
C LYS A 60 -12.00 -25.52 -6.94
N LYS A 61 -11.23 -26.41 -7.57
CA LYS A 61 -10.27 -27.30 -6.88
C LYS A 61 -9.13 -26.50 -6.23
N ALA A 62 -8.58 -25.51 -6.92
CA ALA A 62 -7.52 -24.65 -6.44
C ALA A 62 -8.04 -23.42 -5.64
N ARG A 63 -9.37 -23.28 -5.51
CA ARG A 63 -10.04 -22.17 -4.80
C ARG A 63 -9.61 -20.79 -5.32
N ILE A 64 -9.44 -20.66 -6.65
CA ILE A 64 -9.00 -19.41 -7.28
C ILE A 64 -10.13 -18.39 -7.18
N ARG A 65 -9.80 -17.18 -6.68
CA ARG A 65 -10.75 -16.08 -6.46
C ARG A 65 -10.40 -14.82 -7.22
N ALA A 66 -9.17 -14.71 -7.71
CA ALA A 66 -8.66 -13.53 -8.42
C ALA A 66 -7.86 -13.93 -9.67
N PHE A 67 -7.76 -13.04 -10.66
CA PHE A 67 -6.94 -13.21 -11.85
C PHE A 67 -5.98 -12.03 -12.03
N PRO A 68 -4.73 -12.29 -12.39
CA PRO A 68 -4.11 -13.61 -12.57
C PRO A 68 -3.83 -14.29 -11.22
N THR A 69 -3.81 -15.62 -11.18
CA THR A 69 -3.39 -16.43 -10.04
C THR A 69 -2.45 -17.52 -10.53
N SER A 70 -1.33 -17.70 -9.84
CA SER A 70 -0.37 -18.77 -10.09
C SER A 70 -0.65 -19.96 -9.19
N ILE A 71 -0.74 -21.17 -9.77
CA ILE A 71 -0.88 -22.43 -9.06
C ILE A 71 0.42 -23.21 -9.23
N PHE A 72 1.03 -23.60 -8.15
CA PHE A 72 2.24 -24.42 -8.12
C PHE A 72 1.86 -25.86 -7.88
N ILE A 73 2.24 -26.74 -8.81
CA ILE A 73 1.92 -28.17 -8.80
C ILE A 73 3.24 -28.93 -8.87
N ASP A 74 3.43 -29.90 -8.01
CA ASP A 74 4.62 -30.75 -8.04
C ASP A 74 4.51 -31.87 -9.12
N GLU A 75 5.57 -32.63 -9.26
CA GLU A 75 5.68 -33.76 -10.21
C GLU A 75 4.65 -34.89 -9.94
N THR A 76 4.05 -34.93 -8.76
CA THR A 76 3.00 -35.88 -8.40
C THR A 76 1.60 -35.38 -8.73
N GLY A 77 1.45 -34.10 -9.17
CA GLY A 77 0.19 -33.45 -9.47
C GLY A 77 -0.48 -32.85 -8.23
N GLU A 78 0.22 -32.74 -7.10
CA GLU A 78 -0.29 -32.13 -5.88
C GLU A 78 -0.07 -30.60 -5.88
N ILE A 79 -1.09 -29.84 -5.49
CA ILE A 79 -1.00 -28.38 -5.38
C ILE A 79 -0.14 -28.03 -4.16
N LYS A 80 1.02 -27.41 -4.37
CA LYS A 80 1.92 -26.93 -3.32
C LYS A 80 1.69 -25.50 -2.92
N GLY A 81 1.06 -24.70 -3.77
CA GLY A 81 0.74 -23.32 -3.46
C GLY A 81 -0.18 -22.69 -4.48
N VAL A 82 -0.92 -21.68 -4.04
CA VAL A 82 -1.79 -20.84 -4.89
C VAL A 82 -1.49 -19.40 -4.51
N VAL A 83 -0.97 -18.61 -5.45
CA VAL A 83 -0.54 -17.23 -5.21
C VAL A 83 -1.31 -16.30 -6.15
N PRO A 84 -2.22 -15.46 -5.63
CA PRO A 84 -2.88 -14.42 -6.41
C PRO A 84 -1.91 -13.35 -6.87
N GLY A 85 -2.18 -12.75 -8.04
CA GLY A 85 -1.35 -11.70 -8.62
C GLY A 85 -0.29 -12.21 -9.59
N GLN A 86 0.45 -11.25 -10.14
CA GLN A 86 1.60 -11.53 -11.02
C GLN A 86 2.83 -11.85 -10.17
N LEU A 87 3.59 -12.85 -10.56
CA LEU A 87 4.81 -13.26 -9.89
C LEU A 87 6.03 -12.96 -10.76
N PRO A 88 7.08 -12.32 -10.19
CA PRO A 88 8.39 -12.22 -10.85
C PRO A 88 9.06 -13.58 -11.03
N LYS A 89 9.91 -13.69 -12.05
CA LYS A 89 10.67 -14.91 -12.39
C LYS A 89 11.39 -15.51 -11.18
N GLU A 90 12.05 -14.69 -10.38
CA GLU A 90 12.82 -15.11 -9.20
C GLU A 90 11.94 -15.75 -8.13
N GLN A 91 10.71 -15.27 -7.98
CA GLN A 91 9.76 -15.84 -7.03
C GLN A 91 9.22 -17.20 -7.52
N ILE A 92 8.98 -17.35 -8.81
CA ILE A 92 8.55 -18.63 -9.39
C ILE A 92 9.64 -19.70 -9.14
N LEU A 93 10.90 -19.39 -9.46
CA LEU A 93 12.04 -20.28 -9.22
C LEU A 93 12.19 -20.67 -7.75
N LYS A 94 12.05 -19.71 -6.84
CA LYS A 94 12.14 -19.92 -5.40
C LYS A 94 11.03 -20.83 -4.87
N ILE A 95 9.78 -20.60 -5.29
CA ILE A 95 8.62 -21.42 -4.87
C ILE A 95 8.76 -22.86 -5.39
N MET A 96 9.27 -23.03 -6.61
CA MET A 96 9.48 -24.33 -7.22
C MET A 96 10.75 -25.04 -6.73
N GLY A 97 11.53 -24.39 -5.82
CA GLY A 97 12.76 -25.01 -5.28
C GLY A 97 13.89 -25.15 -6.30
N VAL A 98 13.83 -24.36 -7.39
CA VAL A 98 14.83 -24.39 -8.45
C VAL A 98 15.94 -23.40 -8.10
N ASP A 99 17.06 -23.92 -7.62
CA ASP A 99 18.21 -23.11 -7.19
C ASP A 99 18.86 -22.40 -8.39
N SER A 100 19.06 -21.10 -8.31
CA SER A 100 19.67 -20.26 -9.34
C SER A 100 21.21 -20.41 -9.42
N GLN A 101 21.77 -21.42 -8.76
CA GLN A 101 23.21 -21.67 -8.79
C GLN A 101 23.61 -22.67 -9.87
N LYS A 102 23.78 -22.19 -11.10
CA LYS A 102 24.74 -22.71 -12.09
C LYS A 102 24.86 -21.77 -13.28
N LYS A 103 25.61 -20.71 -13.12
CA LYS A 103 26.41 -20.03 -14.16
C LYS A 103 27.17 -18.86 -13.52
N GLU A 104 28.19 -19.20 -12.75
CA GLU A 104 29.29 -18.27 -12.49
C GLU A 104 30.60 -19.04 -12.71
N GLU A 105 31.15 -18.85 -13.90
CA GLU A 105 32.62 -18.88 -14.06
C GLU A 105 33.03 -17.71 -14.95
N ILE A 106 34.00 -16.98 -14.43
CA ILE A 106 34.85 -15.96 -15.07
C ILE A 106 34.25 -14.55 -15.16
N VAL A 107 34.50 -13.70 -14.18
CA VAL A 107 35.55 -12.65 -14.22
C VAL A 107 35.73 -12.07 -12.81
N LYS A 108 36.93 -12.29 -12.22
CA LYS A 108 37.42 -11.53 -11.07
C LYS A 108 37.87 -10.15 -11.50
N LYS A 109 37.37 -9.11 -10.85
CA LYS A 109 38.19 -7.97 -10.39
C LYS A 109 37.45 -7.24 -9.28
N GLU A 110 38.20 -6.95 -8.26
CA GLU A 110 37.88 -6.32 -6.99
C GLU A 110 37.40 -4.87 -7.22
N ASP A 111 36.35 -4.49 -6.46
CA ASP A 111 36.38 -3.25 -5.71
C ASP A 111 35.30 -3.30 -4.62
N ASN A 112 35.75 -3.10 -3.38
CA ASN A 112 34.93 -3.10 -2.16
C ASN A 112 34.01 -1.88 -2.08
N VAL A 113 32.70 -2.09 -2.10
CA VAL A 113 31.71 -1.21 -1.46
C VAL A 113 30.67 -2.13 -0.78
N PRO A 114 30.33 -1.93 0.48
CA PRO A 114 29.36 -2.80 1.16
C PRO A 114 27.95 -2.48 0.71
N VAL A 115 27.40 -3.32 -0.17
CA VAL A 115 25.98 -3.29 -0.52
C VAL A 115 25.23 -4.15 0.49
N THR A 116 24.58 -3.49 1.45
CA THR A 116 23.54 -4.10 2.26
C THR A 116 22.19 -3.84 1.60
N SER A 117 21.71 -4.78 0.80
CA SER A 117 20.28 -4.91 0.52
C SER A 117 19.95 -6.39 0.35
N LYS A 118 19.64 -7.04 1.48
CA LYS A 118 18.89 -8.29 1.46
C LYS A 118 17.46 -7.92 1.05
N SER A 119 16.97 -8.45 -0.07
CA SER A 119 15.54 -8.55 -0.33
C SER A 119 14.95 -9.48 0.73
N GLU A 120 14.46 -8.93 1.83
CA GLU A 120 13.71 -9.68 2.82
C GLU A 120 12.44 -10.20 2.14
N GLY A 121 12.17 -11.51 2.25
CA GLY A 121 10.94 -12.11 1.73
C GLY A 121 9.72 -11.45 2.38
N GLN A 122 8.57 -11.46 1.69
CA GLN A 122 7.30 -10.92 2.22
C GLN A 122 7.06 -11.42 3.64
N LYS A 123 6.71 -10.51 4.54
CA LYS A 123 6.34 -10.82 5.92
C LYS A 123 4.84 -10.69 6.07
N ILE A 124 4.14 -11.79 5.78
CA ILE A 124 2.68 -11.85 5.79
C ILE A 124 2.17 -11.94 7.23
N GLU A 125 1.26 -11.02 7.55
CA GLU A 125 0.61 -10.88 8.85
C GLU A 125 -0.91 -10.80 8.67
N GLU A 126 -1.67 -11.03 9.76
CA GLU A 126 -3.13 -11.00 9.74
C GLU A 126 -3.69 -10.17 10.89
N ILE A 127 -4.75 -9.41 10.61
CA ILE A 127 -5.56 -8.70 11.59
C ILE A 127 -7.03 -8.82 11.23
N TYR A 128 -7.92 -8.77 12.21
CA TYR A 128 -9.36 -8.94 12.02
C TYR A 128 -10.09 -7.68 12.43
N LEU A 129 -10.81 -7.05 11.50
CA LEU A 129 -11.39 -5.73 11.64
C LEU A 129 -12.92 -5.78 11.50
N ALA A 130 -13.63 -5.49 12.58
CA ALA A 130 -15.08 -5.34 12.58
C ALA A 130 -15.43 -3.85 12.49
N GLY A 131 -16.19 -3.44 11.47
CA GLY A 131 -16.44 -2.02 11.17
C GLY A 131 -17.83 -1.75 10.58
N GLY A 132 -18.89 -2.38 11.12
CA GLY A 132 -20.22 -2.35 10.53
C GLY A 132 -20.37 -3.41 9.44
N CYS A 133 -21.10 -3.12 8.36
CA CYS A 133 -21.24 -4.02 7.23
C CYS A 133 -19.88 -4.38 6.62
N PHE A 134 -19.53 -5.66 6.62
CA PHE A 134 -18.23 -6.15 6.17
C PHE A 134 -17.95 -5.95 4.66
N TRP A 135 -18.99 -5.82 3.80
CA TRP A 135 -18.78 -5.56 2.37
C TRP A 135 -17.98 -4.28 2.10
N GLY A 136 -18.28 -3.22 2.85
CA GLY A 136 -17.59 -1.95 2.72
C GLY A 136 -16.18 -2.00 3.29
N VAL A 137 -15.99 -2.68 4.43
CA VAL A 137 -14.67 -2.85 5.07
C VAL A 137 -13.76 -3.70 4.18
N GLU A 138 -14.23 -4.83 3.63
CA GLU A 138 -13.51 -5.67 2.69
C GLU A 138 -13.05 -4.86 1.47
N ALA A 139 -14.00 -4.26 0.75
CA ALA A 139 -13.71 -3.49 -0.45
C ALA A 139 -12.79 -2.28 -0.22
N TYR A 140 -12.80 -1.71 0.98
CA TYR A 140 -11.91 -0.61 1.35
C TYR A 140 -10.49 -1.12 1.64
N MET A 141 -10.35 -2.16 2.47
CA MET A 141 -9.05 -2.71 2.86
C MET A 141 -8.27 -3.25 1.67
N GLU A 142 -8.92 -3.89 0.71
CA GLU A 142 -8.29 -4.38 -0.51
C GLU A 142 -7.64 -3.27 -1.38
N ARG A 143 -8.05 -2.00 -1.21
CA ARG A 143 -7.48 -0.86 -1.92
C ARG A 143 -6.21 -0.33 -1.28
N ILE A 144 -5.90 -0.75 -0.07
CA ILE A 144 -4.74 -0.25 0.69
C ILE A 144 -3.48 -0.96 0.22
N TYR A 145 -2.47 -0.17 -0.15
CA TYR A 145 -1.17 -0.72 -0.54
C TYR A 145 -0.57 -1.54 0.60
N GLY A 146 -0.06 -2.72 0.29
CA GLY A 146 0.48 -3.66 1.28
C GLY A 146 -0.55 -4.66 1.82
N VAL A 147 -1.87 -4.45 1.58
CA VAL A 147 -2.88 -5.47 1.82
C VAL A 147 -2.83 -6.50 0.68
N VAL A 148 -2.69 -7.76 1.05
CA VAL A 148 -2.58 -8.90 0.13
C VAL A 148 -3.93 -9.52 -0.14
N ASP A 149 -4.78 -9.59 0.90
CA ASP A 149 -6.11 -10.20 0.82
C ASP A 149 -7.02 -9.65 1.94
N ALA A 150 -8.32 -9.59 1.68
CA ALA A 150 -9.33 -9.26 2.68
C ALA A 150 -10.54 -10.14 2.46
N VAL A 151 -11.01 -10.84 3.50
CA VAL A 151 -12.14 -11.78 3.40
C VAL A 151 -13.16 -11.54 4.50
N SER A 152 -14.42 -11.48 4.12
CA SER A 152 -15.55 -11.29 5.01
C SER A 152 -15.87 -12.54 5.83
N GLY A 153 -16.21 -12.35 7.11
CA GLY A 153 -16.56 -13.45 8.02
C GLY A 153 -17.23 -12.98 9.30
N TYR A 154 -17.32 -13.88 10.25
CA TYR A 154 -17.97 -13.69 11.54
C TYR A 154 -17.01 -14.02 12.67
N ALA A 155 -16.78 -13.08 13.59
CA ALA A 155 -15.78 -13.24 14.65
C ALA A 155 -16.35 -13.06 16.07
N ASN A 156 -15.65 -13.68 17.02
CA ASN A 156 -15.84 -13.49 18.46
C ASN A 156 -17.29 -13.66 18.93
N GLY A 157 -17.97 -14.68 18.43
CA GLY A 157 -19.29 -15.09 18.87
C GLY A 157 -19.30 -16.38 19.67
N LYS A 158 -20.50 -16.83 20.05
CA LYS A 158 -20.73 -17.97 20.98
C LYS A 158 -21.07 -19.28 20.26
N THR A 159 -21.36 -19.21 18.94
CA THR A 159 -21.83 -20.36 18.17
C THR A 159 -20.78 -20.80 17.17
N GLU A 160 -20.77 -22.09 16.85
CA GLU A 160 -19.89 -22.66 15.84
C GLU A 160 -20.56 -22.61 14.46
N ASN A 161 -19.75 -22.32 13.42
CA ASN A 161 -20.17 -22.31 12.02
C ASN A 161 -21.50 -21.56 11.77
N PRO A 162 -21.64 -20.29 12.21
CA PRO A 162 -22.87 -19.54 12.04
C PRO A 162 -23.11 -19.25 10.55
N ARG A 163 -24.38 -19.21 10.15
CA ARG A 163 -24.80 -18.65 8.87
C ARG A 163 -25.18 -17.18 9.04
N TYR A 164 -25.20 -16.43 7.96
CA TYR A 164 -25.61 -15.03 7.96
C TYR A 164 -26.94 -14.79 8.69
N GLU A 165 -27.95 -15.62 8.39
CA GLU A 165 -29.26 -15.54 9.03
C GLU A 165 -29.19 -15.73 10.56
N ASP A 166 -28.28 -16.59 11.04
CA ASP A 166 -28.08 -16.79 12.47
C ASP A 166 -27.47 -15.54 13.11
N VAL A 167 -26.46 -14.92 12.44
CA VAL A 167 -25.79 -13.72 12.95
C VAL A 167 -26.74 -12.52 12.99
N VAL A 168 -27.62 -12.37 12.00
CA VAL A 168 -28.53 -11.23 11.90
C VAL A 168 -29.77 -11.38 12.78
N TYR A 169 -30.36 -12.58 12.86
CA TYR A 169 -31.68 -12.79 13.50
C TYR A 169 -31.60 -13.49 14.85
N ARG A 170 -30.43 -14.01 15.23
CA ARG A 170 -30.25 -14.72 16.53
C ARG A 170 -29.14 -14.06 17.34
N ASP A 171 -29.17 -14.23 18.66
CA ASP A 171 -28.10 -13.72 19.54
C ASP A 171 -26.87 -14.64 19.52
N THR A 172 -26.19 -14.71 18.37
CA THR A 172 -24.97 -15.49 18.23
C THR A 172 -23.75 -14.80 18.83
N GLY A 173 -23.82 -13.49 19.05
CA GLY A 173 -22.71 -12.68 19.57
C GLY A 173 -21.58 -12.45 18.55
N HIS A 174 -21.65 -12.96 17.33
CA HIS A 174 -20.65 -12.70 16.30
C HIS A 174 -20.70 -11.26 15.78
N ALA A 175 -19.53 -10.69 15.44
CA ALA A 175 -19.43 -9.47 14.66
C ALA A 175 -19.16 -9.77 13.20
N GLU A 176 -19.79 -9.02 12.28
CA GLU A 176 -19.33 -8.95 10.90
C GLU A 176 -17.91 -8.40 10.89
N THR A 177 -16.97 -9.17 10.37
CA THR A 177 -15.54 -8.93 10.53
C THR A 177 -14.82 -9.26 9.23
N VAL A 178 -13.84 -8.46 8.87
CA VAL A 178 -12.96 -8.72 7.74
C VAL A 178 -11.62 -9.19 8.27
N LYS A 179 -11.18 -10.37 7.83
CA LYS A 179 -9.81 -10.82 8.00
C LYS A 179 -8.97 -10.11 6.95
N VAL A 180 -8.00 -9.31 7.39
CA VAL A 180 -7.06 -8.58 6.52
C VAL A 180 -5.71 -9.25 6.60
N THR A 181 -5.22 -9.74 5.46
CA THR A 181 -3.88 -10.31 5.28
C THR A 181 -3.00 -9.24 4.61
N TYR A 182 -1.88 -8.89 5.21
CA TYR A 182 -1.02 -7.80 4.74
C TYR A 182 0.46 -8.15 4.83
N ASP A 183 1.28 -7.49 3.98
CA ASP A 183 2.73 -7.58 4.03
C ASP A 183 3.28 -6.49 4.97
N SER A 184 3.75 -6.89 6.15
CA SER A 184 4.24 -5.96 7.17
C SER A 184 5.55 -5.24 6.78
N ASN A 185 6.23 -5.66 5.71
CA ASN A 185 7.33 -4.90 5.12
C ASN A 185 6.83 -3.69 4.31
N GLN A 186 5.60 -3.76 3.78
CA GLN A 186 5.01 -2.70 2.96
C GLN A 186 4.17 -1.74 3.79
N ILE A 187 3.32 -2.27 4.69
CA ILE A 187 2.46 -1.46 5.55
C ILE A 187 2.54 -1.95 7.01
N SER A 188 2.77 -1.03 7.95
CA SER A 188 2.75 -1.38 9.37
C SER A 188 1.32 -1.58 9.87
N LEU A 189 1.15 -2.39 10.94
CA LEU A 189 -0.16 -2.54 11.58
C LEU A 189 -0.71 -1.19 12.06
N SER A 190 0.13 -0.30 12.59
CA SER A 190 -0.28 1.03 13.03
C SER A 190 -0.88 1.85 11.88
N THR A 191 -0.23 1.87 10.71
CA THR A 191 -0.72 2.56 9.51
C THR A 191 -2.01 1.92 8.99
N LEU A 192 -2.11 0.59 8.98
CA LEU A 192 -3.33 -0.12 8.59
C LEU A 192 -4.52 0.23 9.49
N LEU A 193 -4.29 0.36 10.80
CA LEU A 193 -5.31 0.80 11.76
C LEU A 193 -5.73 2.26 11.54
N GLU A 194 -4.82 3.15 11.13
CA GLU A 194 -5.19 4.53 10.78
C GLU A 194 -6.12 4.57 9.56
N TYR A 195 -5.90 3.73 8.55
CA TYR A 195 -6.86 3.55 7.45
C TYR A 195 -8.20 3.04 7.95
N TYR A 196 -8.23 2.03 8.82
CA TYR A 196 -9.47 1.51 9.42
C TYR A 196 -10.23 2.61 10.19
N PHE A 197 -9.57 3.45 10.97
CA PHE A 197 -10.21 4.53 11.73
C PHE A 197 -10.86 5.60 10.85
N ARG A 198 -10.47 5.71 9.59
CA ARG A 198 -11.09 6.66 8.64
C ARG A 198 -12.48 6.24 8.18
N ILE A 199 -12.83 4.97 8.33
CA ILE A 199 -14.07 4.39 7.79
C ILE A 199 -15.09 3.99 8.86
N VAL A 200 -14.75 4.12 10.13
CA VAL A 200 -15.65 3.81 11.24
C VAL A 200 -15.95 5.05 12.10
N ASP A 201 -17.15 5.11 12.69
CA ASP A 201 -17.41 6.01 13.82
C ASP A 201 -16.97 5.30 15.10
N PRO A 202 -15.83 5.69 15.69
CA PRO A 202 -15.25 4.99 16.84
C PRO A 202 -16.04 5.17 18.12
N THR A 203 -17.01 6.09 18.15
CA THR A 203 -17.84 6.42 19.33
C THR A 203 -19.23 5.81 19.27
N SER A 204 -19.58 5.15 18.16
CA SER A 204 -20.90 4.56 17.93
C SER A 204 -20.96 3.10 18.38
N LEU A 205 -21.68 2.83 19.46
CA LEU A 205 -21.84 1.48 19.99
C LEU A 205 -22.87 0.69 19.16
N ASN A 206 -22.47 -0.51 18.67
CA ASN A 206 -23.34 -1.44 17.94
C ASN A 206 -24.07 -0.81 16.73
N LYS A 207 -23.42 0.16 16.08
CA LYS A 207 -23.99 0.86 14.93
C LYS A 207 -22.89 1.47 14.07
N GLN A 208 -23.00 1.30 12.74
CA GLN A 208 -22.21 2.04 11.76
C GLN A 208 -23.11 2.45 10.59
N GLY A 209 -23.14 3.75 10.27
CA GLY A 209 -24.06 4.27 9.27
C GLY A 209 -25.52 3.96 9.63
N ASN A 210 -26.22 3.27 8.74
CA ASN A 210 -27.60 2.82 8.92
C ASN A 210 -27.71 1.44 9.59
N ASP A 211 -26.63 0.68 9.65
CA ASP A 211 -26.60 -0.68 10.18
C ASP A 211 -26.60 -0.67 11.71
N ARG A 212 -27.55 -1.38 12.32
CA ARG A 212 -27.77 -1.42 13.77
C ARG A 212 -27.86 -2.86 14.26
N GLY A 213 -27.16 -3.15 15.35
CA GLY A 213 -27.12 -4.47 15.98
C GLY A 213 -25.72 -4.80 16.48
N THR A 214 -25.62 -5.75 17.39
CA THR A 214 -24.34 -6.19 17.98
C THR A 214 -23.37 -6.74 16.93
N GLN A 215 -23.90 -7.29 15.83
CA GLN A 215 -23.11 -7.76 14.69
C GLN A 215 -22.38 -6.65 13.94
N TYR A 216 -22.84 -5.40 14.03
CA TYR A 216 -22.25 -4.21 13.41
C TYR A 216 -21.39 -3.37 14.37
N ARG A 217 -20.96 -3.97 15.50
CA ARG A 217 -20.03 -3.31 16.41
C ARG A 217 -18.65 -3.14 15.79
N THR A 218 -17.90 -2.18 16.27
CA THR A 218 -16.52 -1.98 15.88
C THR A 218 -15.56 -2.79 16.75
N GLY A 219 -14.54 -3.36 16.16
CA GLY A 219 -13.56 -4.16 16.88
C GLY A 219 -12.29 -4.43 16.09
N ILE A 220 -11.20 -4.60 16.82
CA ILE A 220 -9.90 -5.03 16.31
C ILE A 220 -9.53 -6.29 17.08
N TYR A 221 -9.45 -7.40 16.34
CA TYR A 221 -9.15 -8.71 16.93
C TYR A 221 -7.82 -9.23 16.39
N TYR A 222 -6.96 -9.69 17.29
CA TYR A 222 -5.59 -10.11 16.99
C TYR A 222 -5.32 -11.53 17.48
N THR A 223 -4.40 -12.21 16.79
CA THR A 223 -3.94 -13.56 17.16
C THR A 223 -2.62 -13.53 17.92
N LYS A 224 -1.85 -12.43 17.82
CA LYS A 224 -0.52 -12.28 18.42
C LYS A 224 -0.55 -11.34 19.63
N ALA A 225 0.13 -11.70 20.70
CA ALA A 225 0.21 -10.88 21.91
C ALA A 225 0.91 -9.52 21.69
N GLU A 226 1.85 -9.46 20.74
CA GLU A 226 2.56 -8.23 20.36
C GLU A 226 1.62 -7.19 19.75
N ASP A 227 0.65 -7.61 18.93
CA ASP A 227 -0.31 -6.72 18.28
C ASP A 227 -1.18 -5.98 19.28
N LYS A 228 -1.46 -6.60 20.43
CA LYS A 228 -2.21 -5.94 21.53
C LYS A 228 -1.63 -4.58 21.90
N LYS A 229 -0.30 -4.46 21.95
CA LYS A 229 0.36 -3.20 22.33
C LYS A 229 0.14 -2.13 21.26
N ILE A 230 0.27 -2.52 19.99
CA ILE A 230 0.09 -1.62 18.85
C ILE A 230 -1.37 -1.15 18.80
N VAL A 231 -2.32 -2.08 18.91
CA VAL A 231 -3.76 -1.77 18.92
C VAL A 231 -4.12 -0.85 20.11
N THR A 232 -3.61 -1.15 21.30
CA THR A 232 -3.86 -0.32 22.48
C THR A 232 -3.35 1.11 22.28
N GLN A 233 -2.11 1.26 21.83
CA GLN A 233 -1.51 2.57 21.57
C GLN A 233 -2.28 3.36 20.49
N ALA A 234 -2.71 2.68 19.43
CA ALA A 234 -3.49 3.27 18.35
C ALA A 234 -4.84 3.79 18.87
N LEU A 235 -5.54 3.01 19.71
CA LEU A 235 -6.82 3.41 20.33
C LEU A 235 -6.65 4.54 21.35
N GLU A 236 -5.57 4.55 22.13
CA GLU A 236 -5.25 5.68 23.03
C GLU A 236 -5.00 6.97 22.24
N ASN A 237 -4.30 6.89 21.12
CA ASN A 237 -4.09 8.04 20.25
C ASN A 237 -5.39 8.49 19.57
N LEU A 238 -6.22 7.55 19.15
CA LEU A 238 -7.55 7.84 18.61
C LEU A 238 -8.44 8.52 19.64
N GLN A 239 -8.46 8.04 20.90
CA GLN A 239 -9.26 8.64 21.97
C GLN A 239 -8.96 10.14 22.21
N LYS A 240 -7.71 10.56 22.01
CA LYS A 240 -7.32 11.98 22.16
C LYS A 240 -8.00 12.92 21.15
N LYS A 241 -8.51 12.36 20.04
CA LYS A 241 -9.21 13.10 18.97
C LYS A 241 -10.72 13.23 19.21
N TYR A 242 -11.25 12.58 20.25
CA TYR A 242 -12.68 12.51 20.52
C TYR A 242 -13.01 12.81 21.99
N ASP A 243 -13.99 13.68 22.24
CA ASP A 243 -14.52 13.95 23.59
C ASP A 243 -15.33 12.76 24.11
N LYS A 244 -16.01 12.05 23.20
CA LYS A 244 -16.77 10.85 23.54
C LYS A 244 -15.85 9.65 23.66
N LYS A 245 -16.24 8.69 24.50
CA LYS A 245 -15.51 7.44 24.66
C LYS A 245 -15.45 6.66 23.35
N VAL A 246 -14.25 6.28 22.94
CA VAL A 246 -14.03 5.30 21.86
C VAL A 246 -14.49 3.94 22.36
N VAL A 247 -15.36 3.28 21.58
CA VAL A 247 -16.02 2.00 21.92
C VAL A 247 -15.55 0.83 21.08
N ILE A 248 -14.50 1.01 20.28
CA ILE A 248 -13.90 -0.07 19.47
C ILE A 248 -13.38 -1.16 20.42
N GLU A 249 -13.79 -2.41 20.20
CA GLU A 249 -13.28 -3.54 20.96
C GLU A 249 -11.80 -3.78 20.65
N ASN A 250 -11.00 -4.05 21.71
CA ASN A 250 -9.59 -4.46 21.62
C ASN A 250 -9.46 -5.82 22.30
N LYS A 251 -9.56 -6.90 21.53
CA LYS A 251 -9.65 -8.25 22.06
C LYS A 251 -8.82 -9.25 21.27
N PRO A 252 -8.34 -10.34 21.88
CA PRO A 252 -7.84 -11.47 21.11
C PRO A 252 -8.95 -12.04 20.23
N LEU A 253 -8.56 -12.64 19.11
CA LEU A 253 -9.45 -13.42 18.28
C LEU A 253 -9.75 -14.75 18.98
N GLU A 254 -11.02 -15.01 19.29
CA GLU A 254 -11.46 -16.27 19.89
C GLU A 254 -11.88 -17.29 18.82
N ASN A 255 -12.58 -16.81 17.79
CA ASN A 255 -13.01 -17.61 16.64
C ASN A 255 -13.25 -16.71 15.42
N PHE A 256 -13.13 -17.31 14.23
CA PHE A 256 -13.47 -16.68 12.95
C PHE A 256 -14.01 -17.72 11.98
N TYR A 257 -15.16 -17.44 11.42
CA TYR A 257 -15.81 -18.27 10.41
C TYR A 257 -16.00 -17.45 9.14
N LEU A 258 -15.58 -18.01 7.99
CA LEU A 258 -15.79 -17.35 6.70
C LEU A 258 -17.28 -17.15 6.44
N ALA A 259 -17.66 -15.97 5.98
CA ALA A 259 -19.00 -15.73 5.47
C ALA A 259 -19.20 -16.48 4.13
N GLU A 260 -20.44 -16.67 3.77
CA GLU A 260 -20.85 -17.38 2.56
C GLU A 260 -20.28 -16.71 1.30
N GLU A 261 -20.07 -17.48 0.24
CA GLU A 261 -19.43 -17.05 -1.00
C GLU A 261 -20.09 -15.80 -1.65
N TYR A 262 -21.40 -15.65 -1.48
CA TYR A 262 -22.11 -14.48 -2.02
C TYR A 262 -21.81 -13.18 -1.27
N HIS A 263 -21.19 -13.23 -0.10
CA HIS A 263 -20.71 -12.07 0.65
C HIS A 263 -19.28 -11.65 0.26
N GLN A 264 -18.47 -12.59 -0.21
CA GLN A 264 -17.10 -12.31 -0.61
C GLN A 264 -17.07 -11.43 -1.86
N ASP A 265 -16.22 -10.40 -1.89
CA ASP A 265 -16.10 -9.45 -3.01
C ASP A 265 -17.46 -8.81 -3.41
N TYR A 266 -18.35 -8.61 -2.45
CA TYR A 266 -19.73 -8.21 -2.77
C TYR A 266 -19.79 -6.93 -3.60
N LEU A 267 -19.02 -5.90 -3.26
CA LEU A 267 -19.03 -4.63 -4.00
C LEU A 267 -18.30 -4.69 -5.33
N LYS A 268 -17.40 -5.64 -5.54
CA LYS A 268 -16.84 -5.92 -6.87
C LYS A 268 -17.87 -6.59 -7.78
N LYS A 269 -18.61 -7.55 -7.23
CA LYS A 269 -19.70 -8.26 -7.92
C LYS A 269 -20.92 -7.36 -8.15
N ASN A 270 -21.16 -6.38 -7.25
CA ASN A 270 -22.31 -5.47 -7.22
C ASN A 270 -21.85 -4.01 -7.05
N PRO A 271 -21.34 -3.32 -8.10
CA PRO A 271 -20.78 -1.98 -7.98
C PRO A 271 -21.74 -0.91 -7.46
N ASN A 272 -23.05 -1.12 -7.60
CA ASN A 272 -24.11 -0.26 -7.07
C ASN A 272 -24.74 -0.80 -5.78
N GLY A 273 -24.12 -1.78 -5.15
CA GLY A 273 -24.56 -2.36 -3.90
C GLY A 273 -24.50 -1.37 -2.73
N TYR A 274 -25.21 -1.70 -1.65
CA TYR A 274 -25.19 -0.88 -0.44
C TYR A 274 -23.77 -0.80 0.15
N CYS A 275 -23.31 0.42 0.39
CA CYS A 275 -22.08 0.71 1.10
C CYS A 275 -22.21 2.02 1.88
N HIS A 276 -21.94 2.00 3.19
CA HIS A 276 -21.91 3.20 4.02
C HIS A 276 -20.51 3.85 4.08
N ILE A 277 -19.49 3.20 3.51
CA ILE A 277 -18.10 3.63 3.51
C ILE A 277 -17.79 4.36 2.20
N ASP A 278 -17.14 5.52 2.30
CA ASP A 278 -16.54 6.18 1.15
C ASP A 278 -15.23 5.48 0.80
N LEU A 279 -15.28 4.64 -0.22
CA LEU A 279 -14.12 3.87 -0.70
C LEU A 279 -12.99 4.74 -1.26
N ASN A 280 -13.27 6.01 -1.63
CA ASN A 280 -12.26 6.93 -2.15
C ASN A 280 -11.27 7.35 -1.06
N LYS A 281 -11.63 7.29 0.22
CA LYS A 281 -10.71 7.54 1.33
C LYS A 281 -9.50 6.61 1.36
N ALA A 282 -9.54 5.47 0.68
CA ALA A 282 -8.37 4.61 0.48
C ALA A 282 -7.29 5.25 -0.42
N ASN A 283 -7.66 6.29 -1.19
CA ASN A 283 -6.71 7.03 -2.02
C ASN A 283 -5.92 8.08 -1.24
N ASP A 284 -6.40 8.49 -0.07
CA ASP A 284 -5.71 9.46 0.78
C ASP A 284 -4.49 8.78 1.42
N ILE A 285 -3.32 9.22 1.03
CA ILE A 285 -2.06 8.61 1.49
C ILE A 285 -1.87 8.87 2.99
N ILE A 286 -1.39 7.85 3.69
CA ILE A 286 -0.82 7.96 5.03
C ILE A 286 0.68 7.73 4.93
N VAL A 287 1.46 8.72 5.32
CA VAL A 287 2.90 8.60 5.46
C VAL A 287 3.23 8.23 6.89
N ASP A 288 3.72 7.01 7.09
CA ASP A 288 4.06 6.50 8.42
C ASP A 288 5.34 7.17 8.95
N ALA A 289 5.16 8.15 9.85
CA ALA A 289 6.26 8.89 10.45
C ALA A 289 7.26 8.00 11.20
N SER A 290 6.83 6.84 11.71
CA SER A 290 7.68 5.92 12.49
C SER A 290 8.79 5.25 11.65
N LYS A 291 8.64 5.25 10.32
CA LYS A 291 9.67 4.76 9.38
C LYS A 291 10.85 5.71 9.23
N TYR A 292 10.72 6.95 9.67
CA TYR A 292 11.72 8.00 9.49
C TYR A 292 12.27 8.43 10.85
N LYS A 293 13.57 8.70 10.91
CA LYS A 293 14.26 9.07 12.15
C LYS A 293 14.86 10.47 12.02
N LYS A 294 14.59 11.32 13.00
CA LYS A 294 15.34 12.58 13.14
C LYS A 294 16.79 12.26 13.49
N LEU A 295 17.73 12.72 12.68
CA LEU A 295 19.15 12.52 12.89
C LEU A 295 19.68 13.50 13.95
N SER A 296 20.73 13.12 14.67
CA SER A 296 21.47 14.01 15.54
C SER A 296 22.32 15.00 14.71
N ASP A 297 22.74 16.11 15.32
CA ASP A 297 23.58 17.12 14.67
C ASP A 297 24.87 16.51 14.09
N LYS A 298 25.48 15.57 14.79
CA LYS A 298 26.66 14.86 14.32
C LYS A 298 26.37 14.04 13.05
N GLU A 299 25.30 13.24 13.05
CA GLU A 299 24.88 12.45 11.89
C GLU A 299 24.56 13.34 10.68
N LEU A 300 23.92 14.48 10.93
CA LEU A 300 23.62 15.47 9.87
C LEU A 300 24.88 16.06 9.24
N ARG A 301 25.88 16.41 10.05
CA ARG A 301 27.17 16.93 9.55
C ARG A 301 27.98 15.90 8.79
N GLU A 302 27.85 14.62 9.11
CA GLU A 302 28.48 13.52 8.38
C GLU A 302 27.76 13.21 7.06
N LYS A 303 26.43 13.39 7.01
CA LYS A 303 25.57 13.07 5.86
C LYS A 303 25.50 14.19 4.83
N LEU A 304 25.39 15.43 5.28
CA LEU A 304 25.08 16.59 4.44
C LEU A 304 26.35 17.36 4.05
N SER A 305 26.32 17.91 2.85
CA SER A 305 27.32 18.96 2.50
C SER A 305 27.12 20.21 3.37
N GLU A 306 28.13 21.08 3.44
CA GLU A 306 28.04 22.33 4.21
C GLU A 306 26.86 23.21 3.73
N LYS A 307 26.60 23.26 2.41
CA LYS A 307 25.49 24.02 1.83
C LYS A 307 24.16 23.44 2.30
N GLU A 308 23.95 22.13 2.19
CA GLU A 308 22.71 21.44 2.61
C GLU A 308 22.47 21.58 4.11
N TYR A 309 23.54 21.44 4.93
CA TYR A 309 23.45 21.63 6.37
C TYR A 309 23.01 23.06 6.71
N ARG A 310 23.58 24.08 6.07
CA ARG A 310 23.20 25.49 6.29
C ARG A 310 21.72 25.74 5.93
N ILE A 311 21.26 25.21 4.80
CA ILE A 311 19.87 25.33 4.35
C ILE A 311 18.96 24.66 5.37
N THR A 312 19.21 23.41 5.69
CA THR A 312 18.28 22.57 6.46
C THR A 312 18.28 22.89 7.95
N GLN A 313 19.42 23.26 8.53
CA GLN A 313 19.58 23.43 9.98
C GLN A 313 19.77 24.89 10.42
N LEU A 314 20.25 25.78 9.54
CA LEU A 314 20.51 27.19 9.86
C LEU A 314 19.58 28.16 9.12
N ASN A 315 18.51 27.64 8.47
CA ASN A 315 17.49 28.40 7.74
C ASN A 315 18.08 29.29 6.63
N ASP A 316 19.19 28.83 6.00
CA ASP A 316 19.77 29.52 4.85
C ASP A 316 18.92 29.29 3.60
N THR A 317 19.13 30.13 2.58
CA THR A 317 18.42 30.02 1.29
C THR A 317 19.45 29.99 0.15
N GLU A 318 19.31 29.04 -0.74
CA GLU A 318 20.16 28.94 -1.93
C GLU A 318 19.80 30.01 -2.98
N ARG A 319 20.66 30.19 -3.99
CA ARG A 319 20.43 31.21 -5.03
C ARG A 319 19.30 30.79 -5.98
N ALA A 320 18.46 31.75 -6.34
CA ALA A 320 17.44 31.56 -7.37
C ALA A 320 18.08 31.19 -8.72
N PHE A 321 17.51 30.22 -9.43
CA PHE A 321 17.97 29.72 -10.75
C PHE A 321 19.34 29.04 -10.74
N ASP A 322 19.99 28.92 -9.56
CA ASP A 322 21.29 28.29 -9.36
C ASP A 322 21.14 27.19 -8.29
N ASN A 323 20.25 26.23 -8.55
CA ASN A 323 19.99 25.09 -7.70
C ASN A 323 19.45 23.92 -8.54
N GLU A 324 19.50 22.72 -8.00
CA GLU A 324 19.33 21.47 -8.76
C GLU A 324 17.92 21.29 -9.34
N TYR A 325 16.87 21.55 -8.55
CA TYR A 325 15.51 21.16 -8.91
C TYR A 325 14.61 22.30 -9.41
N TRP A 326 15.09 23.53 -9.58
CA TRP A 326 14.25 24.64 -10.04
C TRP A 326 13.62 24.38 -11.43
N ASN A 327 14.35 23.70 -12.33
CA ASN A 327 13.91 23.36 -13.69
C ASN A 327 13.99 21.85 -13.97
N PHE A 328 13.76 21.04 -12.95
CA PHE A 328 13.79 19.58 -13.04
C PHE A 328 12.36 19.03 -12.90
N PHE A 329 11.85 18.27 -13.89
CA PHE A 329 10.44 17.82 -13.98
C PHE A 329 10.30 16.32 -14.28
N GLU A 330 11.31 15.52 -13.95
CA GLU A 330 11.23 14.06 -14.10
C GLU A 330 10.16 13.48 -13.16
N PRO A 331 9.47 12.40 -13.58
CA PRO A 331 8.47 11.71 -12.75
C PRO A 331 9.10 11.06 -11.51
N GLY A 332 8.59 11.39 -10.34
CA GLY A 332 9.08 10.85 -9.08
C GLY A 332 8.57 11.63 -7.87
N ILE A 333 9.20 11.41 -6.74
CA ILE A 333 8.92 12.12 -5.48
C ILE A 333 10.14 12.85 -4.96
N TYR A 334 9.89 13.88 -4.16
CA TYR A 334 10.91 14.63 -3.43
C TYR A 334 10.78 14.30 -1.94
N VAL A 335 11.86 13.85 -1.34
CA VAL A 335 11.95 13.47 0.06
C VAL A 335 12.81 14.43 0.85
N ASP A 336 12.61 14.52 2.16
CA ASP A 336 13.50 15.26 3.07
C ASP A 336 14.92 14.66 3.00
N ILE A 337 15.89 15.44 2.62
CA ILE A 337 17.29 15.00 2.50
C ILE A 337 17.86 14.49 3.83
N THR A 338 17.33 14.94 4.96
CA THR A 338 17.80 14.53 6.29
C THR A 338 17.26 13.19 6.71
N THR A 339 15.97 12.90 6.48
CA THR A 339 15.25 11.73 7.02
C THR A 339 14.80 10.73 5.96
N GLY A 340 14.66 11.16 4.70
CA GLY A 340 14.01 10.38 3.65
C GLY A 340 12.48 10.43 3.69
N GLU A 341 11.84 11.22 4.60
CA GLU A 341 10.39 11.36 4.62
C GLU A 341 9.87 11.96 3.32
N PRO A 342 8.88 11.34 2.62
CA PRO A 342 8.37 11.86 1.36
C PRO A 342 7.55 13.13 1.58
N LEU A 343 7.85 14.17 0.82
CA LEU A 343 7.30 15.52 1.00
C LEU A 343 6.44 15.98 -0.17
N PHE A 344 6.93 15.84 -1.40
CA PHE A 344 6.25 16.37 -2.59
C PHE A 344 6.28 15.39 -3.77
N SER A 345 5.25 15.48 -4.64
CA SER A 345 5.17 14.72 -5.88
C SER A 345 5.53 15.59 -7.09
N SER A 346 6.17 15.01 -8.10
CA SER A 346 6.45 15.67 -9.38
C SER A 346 5.17 16.14 -10.10
N LYS A 347 4.02 15.51 -9.89
CA LYS A 347 2.72 15.95 -10.45
C LYS A 347 2.21 17.25 -9.86
N ASP A 348 2.59 17.55 -8.63
CA ASP A 348 2.22 18.79 -7.95
C ASP A 348 3.26 19.90 -8.17
N LYS A 349 4.37 19.58 -8.85
CA LYS A 349 5.42 20.54 -9.21
C LYS A 349 5.04 21.36 -10.45
N TYR A 350 5.39 22.63 -10.45
CA TYR A 350 5.17 23.51 -11.59
C TYR A 350 6.25 24.59 -11.68
N ASN A 351 6.40 25.19 -12.86
CA ASN A 351 7.33 26.29 -13.05
C ASN A 351 6.67 27.62 -12.61
N SER A 352 7.01 28.09 -11.44
CA SER A 352 6.53 29.37 -10.88
C SER A 352 7.35 30.59 -11.30
N MET A 353 8.44 30.38 -12.05
CA MET A 353 9.43 31.42 -12.44
C MET A 353 10.12 32.13 -11.27
N CYS A 354 10.04 31.59 -10.05
CA CYS A 354 10.73 32.16 -8.87
C CYS A 354 12.20 31.74 -8.72
N GLY A 355 12.61 30.71 -9.46
CA GLY A 355 13.98 30.20 -9.43
C GLY A 355 14.26 29.12 -8.39
N TRP A 356 13.22 28.60 -7.73
CA TRP A 356 13.27 27.44 -6.83
C TRP A 356 12.21 26.42 -7.20
N PRO A 357 12.35 25.12 -6.82
CA PRO A 357 11.31 24.14 -6.98
C PRO A 357 10.03 24.60 -6.29
N SER A 358 8.93 24.56 -7.03
CA SER A 358 7.63 25.03 -6.56
C SER A 358 6.56 23.96 -6.71
N PHE A 359 5.80 23.73 -5.64
CA PHE A 359 4.76 22.72 -5.57
C PHE A 359 3.42 23.35 -5.16
N THR A 360 2.32 22.75 -5.59
CA THR A 360 0.96 23.20 -5.23
C THR A 360 0.49 22.69 -3.88
N LYS A 361 1.00 21.53 -3.46
CA LYS A 361 0.69 20.88 -2.16
C LYS A 361 1.75 19.85 -1.79
N PRO A 362 1.86 19.46 -0.50
CA PRO A 362 2.63 18.30 -0.07
C PRO A 362 1.91 16.98 -0.44
N ILE A 363 2.62 15.85 -0.35
CA ILE A 363 2.08 14.49 -0.56
C ILE A 363 0.94 14.18 0.43
N SER A 364 1.08 14.63 1.67
CA SER A 364 0.09 14.60 2.73
C SER A 364 0.25 15.86 3.58
N GLU A 365 -0.86 16.42 4.08
CA GLU A 365 -0.84 17.66 4.87
C GLU A 365 0.01 17.55 6.14
N ASP A 366 0.14 16.35 6.69
CA ASP A 366 0.84 16.08 7.95
C ASP A 366 2.36 15.84 7.81
N VAL A 367 2.92 15.77 6.60
CA VAL A 367 4.38 15.61 6.40
C VAL A 367 5.16 16.92 6.58
N VAL A 368 4.45 18.04 6.65
CA VAL A 368 5.04 19.38 6.86
C VAL A 368 4.42 20.08 8.06
N THR A 369 5.18 21.02 8.64
CA THR A 369 4.72 21.91 9.70
C THR A 369 4.94 23.37 9.29
N TYR A 370 4.15 24.27 9.85
CA TYR A 370 4.13 25.69 9.48
C TYR A 370 4.54 26.56 10.66
N HIS A 371 5.45 27.49 10.42
CA HIS A 371 5.98 28.41 11.43
C HIS A 371 5.98 29.84 10.91
N THR A 372 5.73 30.79 11.79
CA THR A 372 5.82 32.22 11.42
C THR A 372 7.28 32.66 11.38
N ASP A 373 7.75 33.03 10.19
CA ASP A 373 9.08 33.64 10.00
C ASP A 373 8.96 35.18 9.93
N ARG A 374 9.71 35.86 10.79
CA ARG A 374 9.77 37.33 10.88
C ARG A 374 11.12 37.90 10.47
N SER A 375 11.95 37.11 9.83
CA SER A 375 13.27 37.55 9.32
C SER A 375 13.15 38.56 8.19
N PHE A 376 14.20 39.31 7.94
CA PHE A 376 14.34 40.29 6.84
C PHE A 376 13.22 41.34 6.78
N ASN A 377 12.63 41.75 7.93
CA ASN A 377 11.47 42.66 7.99
C ASN A 377 10.21 42.19 7.21
N MET A 378 10.08 40.88 6.99
CA MET A 378 8.93 40.28 6.31
C MET A 378 8.19 39.37 7.31
N ILE A 379 6.90 39.13 7.04
CA ILE A 379 6.14 38.08 7.72
C ILE A 379 5.83 37.02 6.68
N ARG A 380 6.38 35.83 6.86
CA ARG A 380 6.21 34.71 5.95
C ARG A 380 5.80 33.46 6.71
N THR A 381 5.25 32.46 6.02
CA THR A 381 4.99 31.13 6.58
C THR A 381 6.12 30.19 6.16
N GLU A 382 6.99 29.87 7.09
CA GLU A 382 8.05 28.87 6.93
C GLU A 382 7.42 27.48 6.88
N VAL A 383 7.95 26.63 6.00
CA VAL A 383 7.61 25.20 5.87
C VAL A 383 8.78 24.37 6.35
N ARG A 384 8.54 23.46 7.28
CA ARG A 384 9.52 22.50 7.79
C ARG A 384 9.00 21.07 7.63
N SER A 385 9.89 20.08 7.51
CA SER A 385 9.47 18.68 7.53
C SER A 385 9.03 18.25 8.94
N ARG A 386 8.04 17.35 9.00
CA ARG A 386 7.46 16.87 10.27
C ARG A 386 8.47 16.13 11.13
N VAL A 387 9.19 15.17 10.55
CA VAL A 387 10.11 14.28 11.31
C VAL A 387 11.48 14.93 11.50
N GLY A 388 12.07 15.45 10.43
CA GLY A 388 13.41 16.05 10.45
C GLY A 388 13.46 17.38 11.16
N ASP A 389 12.34 18.11 11.20
CA ASP A 389 12.30 19.54 11.55
C ASP A 389 13.25 20.36 10.65
N THR A 390 13.36 19.89 9.39
CA THR A 390 14.23 20.47 8.37
C THR A 390 13.60 21.72 7.81
N HIS A 391 14.34 22.83 7.77
CA HIS A 391 13.90 24.01 7.03
C HIS A 391 13.81 23.67 5.53
N LEU A 392 12.61 23.72 4.97
CA LEU A 392 12.37 23.41 3.56
C LEU A 392 12.32 24.68 2.71
N GLY A 393 11.66 25.73 3.21
CA GLY A 393 11.38 26.97 2.51
C GLY A 393 10.15 27.66 3.06
N HIS A 394 9.33 28.23 2.18
CA HIS A 394 8.16 29.02 2.57
C HIS A 394 6.94 28.67 1.68
N VAL A 395 5.75 28.88 2.20
CA VAL A 395 4.50 28.80 1.44
C VAL A 395 3.89 30.19 1.28
N PHE A 396 3.34 30.44 0.06
CA PHE A 396 2.73 31.68 -0.38
C PHE A 396 1.33 31.44 -0.95
N GLU A 397 0.47 32.46 -0.94
CA GLU A 397 -0.92 32.39 -1.45
C GLU A 397 -1.04 32.87 -2.92
N ASP A 398 0.06 32.81 -3.68
CA ASP A 398 0.15 33.25 -5.08
C ASP A 398 0.31 32.07 -6.06
N GLY A 399 -0.07 30.87 -5.64
CA GLY A 399 -0.06 29.65 -6.46
C GLY A 399 -1.23 29.59 -7.46
N PRO A 400 -1.25 28.52 -8.29
CA PRO A 400 -2.33 28.28 -9.26
C PRO A 400 -3.69 28.13 -8.56
N LYS A 401 -4.65 29.00 -8.88
CA LYS A 401 -5.97 29.03 -8.24
C LYS A 401 -6.79 27.76 -8.44
N ASP A 402 -6.66 27.15 -9.60
CA ASP A 402 -7.27 25.86 -9.97
C ASP A 402 -6.70 24.68 -9.21
N LYS A 403 -5.54 24.86 -8.54
CA LYS A 403 -4.85 23.84 -7.73
C LYS A 403 -4.74 24.22 -6.25
N GLY A 404 -5.65 25.03 -5.73
CA GLY A 404 -5.72 25.41 -4.31
C GLY A 404 -5.06 26.73 -3.95
N GLY A 405 -4.41 27.44 -4.90
CA GLY A 405 -3.90 28.80 -4.72
C GLY A 405 -2.62 28.92 -3.91
N LEU A 406 -2.03 27.82 -3.44
CA LEU A 406 -0.78 27.81 -2.66
C LEU A 406 0.44 27.53 -3.54
N ARG A 407 1.56 28.17 -3.17
CA ARG A 407 2.89 27.91 -3.75
C ARG A 407 3.87 27.58 -2.65
N TYR A 408 4.25 26.32 -2.56
CA TYR A 408 5.35 25.85 -1.72
C TYR A 408 6.66 26.10 -2.46
N CYS A 409 7.42 27.11 -2.07
CA CYS A 409 8.71 27.50 -2.63
C CYS A 409 9.81 26.88 -1.77
N ILE A 410 10.42 25.82 -2.27
CA ILE A 410 11.27 24.91 -1.47
C ILE A 410 12.72 24.97 -1.97
N ASN A 411 13.69 24.92 -1.05
CA ASN A 411 15.09 24.83 -1.39
C ASN A 411 15.44 23.45 -1.96
N SER A 412 16.12 23.37 -3.08
CA SER A 412 16.64 22.11 -3.64
C SER A 412 17.55 21.38 -2.66
N GLY A 413 18.41 22.13 -1.95
CA GLY A 413 19.31 21.55 -0.97
C GLY A 413 18.65 20.99 0.30
N ALA A 414 17.33 21.11 0.44
CA ALA A 414 16.53 20.43 1.47
C ALA A 414 15.87 19.12 0.99
N LEU A 415 16.00 18.82 -0.31
CA LEU A 415 15.30 17.72 -0.97
C LEU A 415 16.30 16.70 -1.55
N SER A 416 15.87 15.45 -1.62
CA SER A 416 16.44 14.43 -2.48
C SER A 416 15.36 13.90 -3.40
N PHE A 417 15.69 13.62 -4.67
CA PHE A 417 14.72 13.13 -5.65
C PHE A 417 14.82 11.61 -5.79
N ILE A 418 13.66 10.94 -5.78
CA ILE A 418 13.53 9.51 -6.02
C ILE A 418 12.73 9.31 -7.31
N PRO A 419 13.35 8.82 -8.40
CA PRO A 419 12.69 8.60 -9.67
C PRO A 419 11.66 7.47 -9.58
N VAL A 420 10.63 7.52 -10.44
CA VAL A 420 9.47 6.61 -10.38
C VAL A 420 9.84 5.13 -10.47
N ASP A 421 10.87 4.78 -11.21
CA ASP A 421 11.38 3.42 -11.40
C ASP A 421 12.19 2.88 -10.19
N GLU A 422 12.67 3.76 -9.32
CA GLU A 422 13.34 3.37 -8.08
C GLU A 422 12.43 3.37 -6.85
N MET A 423 11.23 3.96 -6.95
CA MET A 423 10.33 4.14 -5.80
C MET A 423 9.97 2.82 -5.08
N GLU A 424 9.73 1.74 -5.81
CA GLU A 424 9.43 0.44 -5.19
C GLU A 424 10.62 -0.11 -4.41
N LYS A 425 11.80 -0.07 -5.04
CA LYS A 425 13.06 -0.54 -4.46
C LYS A 425 13.43 0.23 -3.19
N GLU A 426 13.21 1.54 -3.21
CA GLU A 426 13.52 2.45 -2.10
C GLU A 426 12.41 2.49 -1.02
N GLY A 427 11.35 1.65 -1.15
CA GLY A 427 10.27 1.53 -0.15
C GLY A 427 9.14 2.57 -0.29
N TYR A 428 9.09 3.31 -1.38
CA TYR A 428 8.05 4.31 -1.68
C TYR A 428 6.98 3.81 -2.66
N GLY A 429 6.87 2.50 -2.88
CA GLY A 429 5.92 1.90 -3.81
C GLY A 429 4.47 2.32 -3.58
N TYR A 430 4.08 2.56 -2.31
CA TYR A 430 2.74 3.04 -1.94
C TYR A 430 2.40 4.43 -2.49
N LEU A 431 3.40 5.20 -2.95
CA LEU A 431 3.24 6.54 -3.53
C LEU A 431 3.18 6.52 -5.07
N LEU A 432 3.35 5.38 -5.73
CA LEU A 432 3.38 5.28 -7.19
C LEU A 432 2.11 5.87 -7.85
N LYS A 433 0.95 5.73 -7.21
CA LYS A 433 -0.30 6.33 -7.69
C LYS A 433 -0.30 7.87 -7.75
N LEU A 434 0.62 8.52 -7.02
CA LEU A 434 0.77 9.98 -7.03
C LEU A 434 1.67 10.49 -8.15
N VAL A 435 2.38 9.61 -8.87
CA VAL A 435 3.34 10.00 -9.91
C VAL A 435 3.05 9.33 -11.26
N LYS A 436 2.30 8.23 -11.28
CA LYS A 436 1.74 7.56 -12.49
C LYS A 436 0.36 8.14 -12.87
#